data_85d4d184f2bb7860e512a9b867499f7f
#
_entry.id   85d4d184f2bb7860e512a9b867499f7f
#
_cell.length_a   1.000
_cell.length_b   1.000
_cell.length_c   1.000
_cell.angle_alpha   90.00
_cell.angle_beta   90.00
_cell.angle_gamma   90.00
#
_symmetry.space_group_name_H-M   'P 1'
#
loop_
_entity.id
_entity.type
_entity.pdbx_description
1 polymer ?
#
loop_
_entity_poly.entity_id
_entity_poly.type
_entity_poly.pdbx_seq_one_letter_code
_entity_poly.pdbx_strand_id
1 'polypeptide(L)'
;MCGVGNGGLQEKVAVAAERLFKVPDGIDLVKASALLMTYGTTIHGLKDRGDIKEGETVLVLGAAGGVGLSAVELAKAYGCRVVAAVSTEEKGEVARKHGADEVVIYPRAPFDKDTSKQLASDFKAAVGPNGADIVYDIVGGDYSEPALRAIAWEGRFLVIGFPAGIAKMPLNLTLLKSCDIRGVFWGAFTAREPERNQQNIAELFDLWKAGKIDPLVSETYDIEHAHEAIAKLENRGAIGKLVVTMD
;
A
#
# COMPACT_ATOMS: atom_id res chain seq x y z
N MET A 1 2.25 7.64 19.01
CA MET A 1 1.49 6.58 18.36
C MET A 1 2.21 5.23 18.49
N CYS A 2 1.49 4.14 18.41
CA CYS A 2 2.05 2.78 18.43
C CYS A 2 1.15 1.80 17.67
N GLY A 3 1.71 0.68 17.25
CA GLY A 3 0.93 -0.47 16.79
C GLY A 3 0.62 -1.39 17.96
N VAL A 4 -0.64 -1.80 18.11
CA VAL A 4 -1.07 -2.77 19.11
C VAL A 4 -1.63 -4.02 18.41
N GLY A 5 -1.27 -5.21 18.91
CA GLY A 5 -1.75 -6.46 18.35
C GLY A 5 -3.21 -6.74 18.72
N ASN A 6 -3.60 -6.37 19.94
CA ASN A 6 -4.94 -6.53 20.49
C ASN A 6 -5.30 -5.29 21.32
N GLY A 7 -6.61 -5.01 21.48
CA GLY A 7 -7.08 -3.93 22.33
C GLY A 7 -6.93 -2.53 21.73
N GLY A 8 -6.94 -2.41 20.40
CA GLY A 8 -6.87 -1.10 19.73
C GLY A 8 -8.16 -0.28 19.82
N LEU A 9 -9.30 -0.96 20.00
CA LEU A 9 -10.63 -0.33 20.16
C LEU A 9 -11.01 -0.25 21.63
N GLN A 10 -10.31 0.62 22.37
CA GLN A 10 -10.56 0.87 23.80
C GLN A 10 -9.97 2.23 24.20
N GLU A 11 -10.53 2.84 25.22
CA GLU A 11 -10.12 4.17 25.72
C GLU A 11 -8.68 4.21 26.23
N LYS A 12 -8.18 3.13 26.78
CA LYS A 12 -6.84 3.04 27.37
C LYS A 12 -6.17 1.73 27.03
N VAL A 13 -4.89 1.80 26.66
CA VAL A 13 -4.07 0.64 26.38
C VAL A 13 -2.70 0.80 27.04
N ALA A 14 -2.21 -0.28 27.65
CA ALA A 14 -0.85 -0.34 28.19
C ALA A 14 0.10 -0.81 27.06
N VAL A 15 1.12 0.00 26.76
CA VAL A 15 2.12 -0.30 25.72
C VAL A 15 3.52 -0.02 26.30
N ALA A 16 4.47 -0.90 25.98
CA ALA A 16 5.87 -0.70 26.34
C ALA A 16 6.43 0.58 25.71
N ALA A 17 7.15 1.39 26.49
CA ALA A 17 7.59 2.73 26.09
C ALA A 17 8.45 2.74 24.82
N GLU A 18 9.27 1.72 24.61
CA GLU A 18 10.13 1.55 23.45
C GLU A 18 9.35 1.32 22.13
N ARG A 19 8.05 1.01 22.22
CA ARG A 19 7.16 0.85 21.07
C ARG A 19 6.41 2.14 20.71
N LEU A 20 6.63 3.20 21.46
CA LEU A 20 5.97 4.47 21.25
C LEU A 20 6.75 5.37 20.30
N PHE A 21 6.04 5.97 19.37
CA PHE A 21 6.56 7.04 18.52
C PHE A 21 5.90 8.34 18.93
N LYS A 22 6.71 9.36 19.26
CA LYS A 22 6.19 10.70 19.53
C LYS A 22 5.64 11.27 18.23
N VAL A 23 4.39 11.71 18.25
CA VAL A 23 3.81 12.46 17.13
C VAL A 23 4.31 13.91 17.25
N PRO A 24 4.90 14.49 16.20
CA PRO A 24 5.34 15.87 16.23
C PRO A 24 4.19 16.85 16.46
N ASP A 25 4.49 18.00 17.08
CA ASP A 25 3.51 19.04 17.32
C ASP A 25 2.93 19.58 16.00
N GLY A 26 1.62 19.88 15.99
CA GLY A 26 0.91 20.40 14.83
C GLY A 26 0.40 19.33 13.85
N ILE A 27 0.68 18.04 14.09
CA ILE A 27 0.14 16.95 13.29
C ILE A 27 -1.23 16.52 13.86
N ASP A 28 -2.21 16.36 12.98
CA ASP A 28 -3.54 15.84 13.31
C ASP A 28 -3.44 14.41 13.84
N LEU A 29 -3.94 14.17 15.06
CA LEU A 29 -3.84 12.88 15.73
C LEU A 29 -4.71 11.80 15.09
N VAL A 30 -5.85 12.16 14.48
CA VAL A 30 -6.73 11.24 13.75
C VAL A 30 -5.98 10.72 12.52
N LYS A 31 -5.38 11.60 11.73
CA LYS A 31 -4.55 11.21 10.59
C LYS A 31 -3.29 10.45 11.03
N ALA A 32 -2.65 10.83 12.16
CA ALA A 32 -1.50 10.12 12.69
C ALA A 32 -1.81 8.67 13.05
N SER A 33 -3.01 8.37 13.54
CA SER A 33 -3.44 6.99 13.82
C SER A 33 -3.46 6.11 12.57
N ALA A 34 -3.64 6.70 11.39
CA ALA A 34 -3.64 6.03 10.10
C ALA A 34 -2.23 5.81 9.50
N LEU A 35 -1.20 6.51 10.02
CA LEU A 35 0.14 6.55 9.44
C LEU A 35 0.92 5.23 9.65
N LEU A 36 1.04 4.78 10.88
CA LEU A 36 2.07 3.81 11.29
C LEU A 36 1.98 2.48 10.53
N MET A 37 0.79 1.88 10.46
CA MET A 37 0.62 0.58 9.80
C MET A 37 0.75 0.69 8.28
N THR A 38 0.12 1.69 7.68
CA THR A 38 0.05 1.84 6.23
C THR A 38 1.37 2.36 5.66
N TYR A 39 1.81 3.52 6.10
CA TYR A 39 3.04 4.13 5.59
C TYR A 39 4.30 3.44 6.11
N GLY A 40 4.28 2.90 7.35
CA GLY A 40 5.38 2.08 7.87
C GLY A 40 5.60 0.81 7.05
N THR A 41 4.53 0.11 6.68
CA THR A 41 4.61 -1.04 5.75
C THR A 41 5.14 -0.59 4.40
N THR A 42 4.65 0.53 3.90
CA THR A 42 4.96 0.99 2.54
C THR A 42 6.38 1.53 2.41
N ILE A 43 6.87 2.32 3.36
CA ILE A 43 8.25 2.79 3.30
C ILE A 43 9.24 1.62 3.40
N HIS A 44 8.98 0.64 4.28
CA HIS A 44 9.75 -0.59 4.33
C HIS A 44 9.67 -1.34 2.99
N GLY A 45 8.47 -1.44 2.41
CA GLY A 45 8.26 -2.10 1.11
C GLY A 45 9.04 -1.42 -0.02
N LEU A 46 8.80 -0.15 -0.25
CA LEU A 46 9.37 0.58 -1.40
C LEU A 46 10.87 0.87 -1.20
N LYS A 47 11.26 1.40 -0.05
CA LYS A 47 12.64 1.82 0.23
C LYS A 47 13.54 0.63 0.56
N ASP A 48 13.18 -0.15 1.60
CA ASP A 48 14.08 -1.18 2.12
C ASP A 48 14.08 -2.45 1.29
N ARG A 49 12.92 -2.86 0.78
CA ARG A 49 12.77 -4.10 0.01
C ARG A 49 12.77 -3.86 -1.50
N GLY A 50 12.18 -2.74 -1.93
CA GLY A 50 12.06 -2.35 -3.33
C GLY A 50 13.30 -1.65 -3.88
N ASP A 51 14.12 -1.06 -3.01
CA ASP A 51 15.25 -0.21 -3.44
C ASP A 51 14.80 0.81 -4.50
N ILE A 52 13.69 1.51 -4.19
CA ILE A 52 13.03 2.45 -5.10
C ILE A 52 13.96 3.60 -5.49
N LYS A 53 13.93 3.97 -6.76
CA LYS A 53 14.77 5.05 -7.33
C LYS A 53 13.91 6.06 -8.07
N GLU A 54 14.38 7.31 -8.05
CA GLU A 54 13.76 8.38 -8.85
C GLU A 54 13.69 8.00 -10.33
N GLY A 55 12.56 8.33 -10.97
CA GLY A 55 12.31 8.05 -12.39
C GLY A 55 11.74 6.66 -12.68
N GLU A 56 11.70 5.75 -11.71
CA GLU A 56 11.10 4.42 -11.88
C GLU A 56 9.58 4.47 -12.04
N THR A 57 9.02 3.43 -12.66
CA THR A 57 7.57 3.21 -12.78
C THR A 57 7.12 2.20 -11.75
N VAL A 58 6.14 2.58 -10.91
CA VAL A 58 5.56 1.74 -9.86
C VAL A 58 4.12 1.40 -10.22
N LEU A 59 3.80 0.11 -10.36
CA LEU A 59 2.43 -0.39 -10.49
C LEU A 59 1.91 -0.80 -9.10
N VAL A 60 0.86 -0.12 -8.63
CA VAL A 60 0.26 -0.36 -7.32
C VAL A 60 -1.09 -1.06 -7.49
N LEU A 61 -1.21 -2.31 -7.04
CA LEU A 61 -2.48 -3.04 -6.99
C LEU A 61 -3.25 -2.65 -5.72
N GLY A 62 -4.56 -2.41 -5.84
CA GLY A 62 -5.39 -1.99 -4.70
C GLY A 62 -5.11 -0.56 -4.24
N ALA A 63 -4.77 0.33 -5.17
CA ALA A 63 -4.21 1.66 -4.93
C ALA A 63 -5.10 2.62 -4.13
N ALA A 64 -6.40 2.37 -3.96
CA ALA A 64 -7.32 3.24 -3.20
C ALA A 64 -7.52 2.82 -1.74
N GLY A 65 -6.98 1.68 -1.31
CA GLY A 65 -6.96 1.29 0.10
C GLY A 65 -5.86 2.03 0.88
N GLY A 66 -5.89 1.97 2.22
CA GLY A 66 -4.93 2.72 3.05
C GLY A 66 -3.46 2.44 2.73
N VAL A 67 -3.07 1.16 2.55
CA VAL A 67 -1.70 0.77 2.15
C VAL A 67 -1.44 1.12 0.68
N GLY A 68 -2.47 1.06 -0.19
CA GLY A 68 -2.35 1.42 -1.59
C GLY A 68 -2.11 2.91 -1.81
N LEU A 69 -2.90 3.76 -1.15
CA LEU A 69 -2.71 5.22 -1.21
C LEU A 69 -1.35 5.63 -0.65
N SER A 70 -0.91 5.02 0.47
CA SER A 70 0.43 5.29 0.97
C SER A 70 1.53 4.91 -0.03
N ALA A 71 1.32 3.85 -0.85
CA ALA A 71 2.25 3.49 -1.91
C ALA A 71 2.25 4.49 -3.07
N VAL A 72 1.06 4.99 -3.45
CA VAL A 72 0.94 6.05 -4.46
C VAL A 72 1.71 7.29 -4.00
N GLU A 73 1.41 7.81 -2.81
CA GLU A 73 2.02 9.04 -2.29
C GLU A 73 3.52 8.89 -2.08
N LEU A 74 4.00 7.80 -1.47
CA LEU A 74 5.42 7.60 -1.24
C LEU A 74 6.20 7.42 -2.54
N ALA A 75 5.68 6.66 -3.51
CA ALA A 75 6.31 6.54 -4.81
C ALA A 75 6.41 7.91 -5.51
N LYS A 76 5.37 8.75 -5.43
CA LYS A 76 5.43 10.14 -5.93
C LYS A 76 6.43 10.98 -5.18
N ALA A 77 6.48 10.87 -3.85
CA ALA A 77 7.44 11.60 -3.01
C ALA A 77 8.90 11.24 -3.36
N TYR A 78 9.15 10.01 -3.81
CA TYR A 78 10.43 9.53 -4.31
C TYR A 78 10.69 9.83 -5.80
N GLY A 79 9.82 10.58 -6.47
CA GLY A 79 10.01 11.00 -7.85
C GLY A 79 9.68 9.96 -8.92
N CYS A 80 8.86 8.96 -8.57
CA CYS A 80 8.46 7.89 -9.50
C CYS A 80 7.22 8.24 -10.32
N ARG A 81 7.05 7.55 -11.45
CA ARG A 81 5.78 7.45 -12.16
C ARG A 81 4.93 6.37 -11.51
N VAL A 82 3.65 6.66 -11.24
CA VAL A 82 2.75 5.76 -10.54
C VAL A 82 1.56 5.36 -11.41
N VAL A 83 1.39 4.06 -11.60
CA VAL A 83 0.21 3.45 -12.21
C VAL A 83 -0.62 2.81 -11.10
N ALA A 84 -1.81 3.34 -10.87
CA ALA A 84 -2.74 2.86 -9.84
C ALA A 84 -3.74 1.86 -10.43
N ALA A 85 -3.79 0.65 -9.90
CA ALA A 85 -4.77 -0.34 -10.28
C ALA A 85 -5.86 -0.45 -9.20
N VAL A 86 -7.12 -0.25 -9.58
CA VAL A 86 -8.28 -0.15 -8.69
C VAL A 86 -9.51 -0.86 -9.26
N SER A 87 -10.54 -1.05 -8.43
CA SER A 87 -11.75 -1.81 -8.83
C SER A 87 -12.89 -0.95 -9.38
N THR A 88 -12.85 0.37 -9.24
CA THR A 88 -13.89 1.31 -9.71
C THR A 88 -13.29 2.64 -10.12
N GLU A 89 -13.99 3.38 -10.99
CA GLU A 89 -13.56 4.72 -11.41
C GLU A 89 -13.49 5.69 -10.23
N GLU A 90 -14.44 5.64 -9.30
CA GLU A 90 -14.43 6.46 -8.08
C GLU A 90 -13.11 6.28 -7.29
N LYS A 91 -12.66 5.03 -7.14
CA LYS A 91 -11.37 4.70 -6.51
C LYS A 91 -10.19 5.21 -7.35
N GLY A 92 -10.33 5.20 -8.68
CA GLY A 92 -9.36 5.77 -9.59
C GLY A 92 -9.20 7.27 -9.41
N GLU A 93 -10.30 8.00 -9.28
CA GLU A 93 -10.27 9.44 -9.01
C GLU A 93 -9.56 9.77 -7.68
N VAL A 94 -9.78 8.96 -6.65
CA VAL A 94 -9.05 9.12 -5.38
C VAL A 94 -7.56 8.90 -5.57
N ALA A 95 -7.16 7.85 -6.29
CA ALA A 95 -5.75 7.58 -6.56
C ALA A 95 -5.09 8.71 -7.37
N ARG A 96 -5.78 9.30 -8.38
CA ARG A 96 -5.30 10.47 -9.15
C ARG A 96 -5.08 11.68 -8.23
N LYS A 97 -6.02 11.98 -7.34
CA LYS A 97 -5.89 13.08 -6.37
C LYS A 97 -4.69 12.92 -5.44
N HIS A 98 -4.28 11.69 -5.16
CA HIS A 98 -3.12 11.35 -4.35
C HIS A 98 -1.82 11.18 -5.16
N GLY A 99 -1.85 11.48 -6.46
CA GLY A 99 -0.65 11.57 -7.29
C GLY A 99 -0.44 10.43 -8.28
N ALA A 100 -1.41 9.52 -8.49
CA ALA A 100 -1.29 8.53 -9.56
C ALA A 100 -1.29 9.22 -10.94
N ASP A 101 -0.32 8.87 -11.78
CA ASP A 101 -0.18 9.42 -13.14
C ASP A 101 -1.10 8.70 -14.13
N GLU A 102 -1.42 7.42 -13.87
CA GLU A 102 -2.26 6.59 -14.71
C GLU A 102 -3.13 5.67 -13.83
N VAL A 103 -4.30 5.31 -14.31
CA VAL A 103 -5.25 4.44 -13.60
C VAL A 103 -5.70 3.30 -14.49
N VAL A 104 -5.66 2.07 -13.96
CA VAL A 104 -6.22 0.87 -14.58
C VAL A 104 -7.38 0.37 -13.73
N ILE A 105 -8.56 0.22 -14.33
CA ILE A 105 -9.71 -0.38 -13.66
C ILE A 105 -9.69 -1.87 -13.93
N TYR A 106 -9.52 -2.69 -12.89
CA TYR A 106 -9.51 -4.14 -13.02
C TYR A 106 -10.87 -4.76 -12.68
N PRO A 107 -11.23 -5.88 -13.35
CA PRO A 107 -12.46 -6.59 -13.06
C PRO A 107 -12.41 -7.30 -11.71
N ARG A 108 -13.57 -7.76 -11.22
CA ARG A 108 -13.65 -8.54 -9.98
C ARG A 108 -13.29 -10.02 -10.27
N ALA A 109 -12.38 -10.58 -9.46
CA ALA A 109 -12.06 -12.01 -9.49
C ALA A 109 -13.29 -12.88 -9.11
N PRO A 110 -13.35 -14.17 -9.53
CA PRO A 110 -12.29 -14.93 -10.20
C PRO A 110 -12.17 -14.61 -11.70
N PHE A 111 -10.96 -14.80 -12.26
CA PHE A 111 -10.69 -14.56 -13.67
C PHE A 111 -10.66 -15.86 -14.47
N ASP A 112 -11.25 -15.83 -15.67
CA ASP A 112 -10.92 -16.78 -16.71
C ASP A 112 -9.60 -16.39 -17.42
N LYS A 113 -9.17 -17.22 -18.35
CA LYS A 113 -7.92 -17.04 -19.08
C LYS A 113 -7.90 -15.75 -19.92
N ASP A 114 -9.04 -15.40 -20.50
CA ASP A 114 -9.11 -14.24 -21.39
C ASP A 114 -9.15 -12.94 -20.60
N THR A 115 -9.88 -12.89 -19.50
CA THR A 115 -9.87 -11.77 -18.53
C THR A 115 -8.47 -11.55 -17.96
N SER A 116 -7.76 -12.61 -17.57
CA SER A 116 -6.38 -12.51 -17.08
C SER A 116 -5.42 -11.96 -18.13
N LYS A 117 -5.55 -12.41 -19.40
CA LYS A 117 -4.74 -11.88 -20.51
C LYS A 117 -5.05 -10.42 -20.82
N GLN A 118 -6.34 -10.05 -20.82
CA GLN A 118 -6.74 -8.66 -21.04
C GLN A 118 -6.17 -7.75 -19.96
N LEU A 119 -6.30 -8.12 -18.69
CA LEU A 119 -5.75 -7.34 -17.59
C LEU A 119 -4.22 -7.20 -17.67
N ALA A 120 -3.51 -8.26 -18.10
CA ALA A 120 -2.07 -8.18 -18.34
C ALA A 120 -1.72 -7.23 -19.50
N SER A 121 -2.56 -7.17 -20.52
CA SER A 121 -2.42 -6.21 -21.62
C SER A 121 -2.64 -4.77 -21.15
N ASP A 122 -3.68 -4.55 -20.34
CA ASP A 122 -4.02 -3.24 -19.81
C ASP A 122 -2.91 -2.71 -18.88
N PHE A 123 -2.36 -3.57 -18.01
CA PHE A 123 -1.21 -3.20 -17.20
C PHE A 123 0.01 -2.84 -18.04
N LYS A 124 0.33 -3.64 -19.08
CA LYS A 124 1.45 -3.35 -19.99
C LYS A 124 1.27 -2.04 -20.73
N ALA A 125 0.07 -1.74 -21.19
CA ALA A 125 -0.23 -0.48 -21.86
C ALA A 125 -0.03 0.71 -20.89
N ALA A 126 -0.51 0.59 -19.66
CA ALA A 126 -0.44 1.64 -18.65
C ALA A 126 0.99 1.89 -18.14
N VAL A 127 1.79 0.85 -17.90
CA VAL A 127 3.17 1.01 -17.43
C VAL A 127 4.14 1.44 -18.54
N GLY A 128 3.76 1.22 -19.79
CA GLY A 128 4.57 1.58 -20.95
C GLY A 128 5.56 0.50 -21.40
N PRO A 129 6.36 0.76 -22.43
CA PRO A 129 7.16 -0.24 -23.14
C PRO A 129 8.24 -0.92 -22.28
N ASN A 130 8.76 -0.22 -21.28
CA ASN A 130 9.81 -0.74 -20.39
C ASN A 130 9.24 -1.64 -19.27
N GLY A 131 7.93 -1.59 -19.00
CA GLY A 131 7.30 -2.29 -17.89
C GLY A 131 7.38 -1.53 -16.57
N ALA A 132 6.85 -2.14 -15.49
CA ALA A 132 6.92 -1.59 -14.14
C ALA A 132 8.23 -2.00 -13.46
N ASP A 133 9.04 -1.05 -13.01
CA ASP A 133 10.25 -1.32 -12.24
C ASP A 133 9.91 -1.94 -10.88
N ILE A 134 8.80 -1.50 -10.28
CA ILE A 134 8.25 -2.07 -9.06
C ILE A 134 6.77 -2.41 -9.27
N VAL A 135 6.39 -3.62 -8.92
CA VAL A 135 5.00 -4.00 -8.70
C VAL A 135 4.76 -4.09 -7.19
N TYR A 136 3.84 -3.29 -6.68
CA TYR A 136 3.46 -3.24 -5.27
C TYR A 136 2.12 -3.95 -5.08
N ASP A 137 2.14 -5.22 -4.70
CA ASP A 137 0.94 -6.08 -4.65
C ASP A 137 0.39 -6.24 -3.23
N ILE A 138 -0.74 -5.56 -2.98
CA ILE A 138 -1.51 -5.66 -1.74
C ILE A 138 -2.70 -6.63 -1.90
N VAL A 139 -3.02 -7.03 -3.13
CA VAL A 139 -4.27 -7.73 -3.45
C VAL A 139 -4.10 -9.23 -3.48
N GLY A 140 -3.07 -9.73 -4.16
CA GLY A 140 -2.83 -11.16 -4.34
C GLY A 140 -3.81 -11.84 -5.32
N GLY A 141 -3.97 -13.16 -5.17
CA GLY A 141 -4.90 -13.95 -5.97
C GLY A 141 -4.66 -13.85 -7.47
N ASP A 142 -5.75 -13.77 -8.24
CA ASP A 142 -5.72 -13.75 -9.70
C ASP A 142 -5.11 -12.46 -10.29
N TYR A 143 -4.93 -11.41 -9.48
CA TYR A 143 -4.36 -10.13 -9.94
C TYR A 143 -2.84 -10.15 -10.08
N SER A 144 -2.16 -11.01 -9.33
CA SER A 144 -0.70 -11.01 -9.25
C SER A 144 -0.02 -11.48 -10.54
N GLU A 145 -0.55 -12.52 -11.21
CA GLU A 145 0.05 -13.00 -12.47
C GLU A 145 -0.03 -11.94 -13.58
N PRO A 146 -1.19 -11.30 -13.87
CA PRO A 146 -1.26 -10.20 -14.83
C PRO A 146 -0.26 -9.08 -14.54
N ALA A 147 -0.08 -8.69 -13.26
CA ALA A 147 0.88 -7.67 -12.87
C ALA A 147 2.33 -8.12 -13.07
N LEU A 148 2.67 -9.38 -12.75
CA LEU A 148 4.01 -9.93 -13.01
C LEU A 148 4.33 -9.94 -14.53
N ARG A 149 3.33 -10.11 -15.39
CA ARG A 149 3.53 -10.03 -16.85
C ARG A 149 3.85 -8.63 -17.34
N ALA A 150 3.50 -7.59 -16.57
CA ALA A 150 3.79 -6.18 -16.86
C ALA A 150 5.08 -5.67 -16.21
N ILE A 151 5.80 -6.51 -15.46
CA ILE A 151 7.05 -6.12 -14.81
C ILE A 151 8.17 -5.83 -15.83
N ALA A 152 9.05 -4.90 -15.48
CA ALA A 152 10.24 -4.56 -16.27
C ALA A 152 11.29 -5.68 -16.21
N TRP A 153 12.30 -5.59 -17.05
CA TRP A 153 13.55 -6.34 -16.91
C TRP A 153 14.22 -5.95 -15.58
N GLU A 154 14.63 -6.94 -14.78
CA GLU A 154 15.19 -6.75 -13.43
C GLU A 154 14.27 -6.01 -12.46
N GLY A 155 12.96 -5.99 -12.72
CA GLY A 155 11.95 -5.40 -11.86
C GLY A 155 11.77 -6.16 -10.54
N ARG A 156 11.16 -5.50 -9.56
CA ARG A 156 10.93 -6.07 -8.23
C ARG A 156 9.43 -6.19 -7.98
N PHE A 157 8.95 -7.42 -7.80
CA PHE A 157 7.57 -7.72 -7.40
C PHE A 157 7.50 -7.82 -5.87
N LEU A 158 6.84 -6.86 -5.23
CA LEU A 158 6.73 -6.76 -3.77
C LEU A 158 5.41 -7.39 -3.31
N VAL A 159 5.50 -8.48 -2.55
CA VAL A 159 4.34 -9.16 -1.96
C VAL A 159 4.05 -8.54 -0.60
N ILE A 160 2.95 -7.78 -0.51
CA ILE A 160 2.55 -7.03 0.70
C ILE A 160 1.41 -7.74 1.45
N GLY A 161 0.42 -8.25 0.70
CA GLY A 161 -0.74 -8.90 1.27
C GLY A 161 -1.53 -9.68 0.22
N PHE A 162 -2.58 -10.37 0.67
CA PHE A 162 -3.35 -11.27 -0.21
C PHE A 162 -4.83 -11.37 0.19
N PRO A 163 -5.56 -10.25 0.34
CA PRO A 163 -7.00 -10.29 0.65
C PRO A 163 -7.86 -10.95 -0.44
N ALA A 164 -7.35 -11.06 -1.67
CA ALA A 164 -7.98 -11.82 -2.75
C ALA A 164 -7.51 -13.29 -2.82
N GLY A 165 -6.68 -13.73 -1.87
CA GLY A 165 -6.12 -15.07 -1.81
C GLY A 165 -4.63 -15.12 -2.16
N ILE A 166 -4.02 -16.28 -1.91
CA ILE A 166 -2.60 -16.50 -2.21
C ILE A 166 -2.43 -16.68 -3.72
N ALA A 167 -1.54 -15.89 -4.31
CA ALA A 167 -1.26 -15.93 -5.74
C ALA A 167 -0.56 -17.24 -6.15
N LYS A 168 -0.93 -17.75 -7.32
CA LYS A 168 -0.21 -18.83 -8.00
C LYS A 168 0.62 -18.22 -9.11
N MET A 169 1.92 -18.04 -8.86
CA MET A 169 2.82 -17.36 -9.79
C MET A 169 3.56 -18.34 -10.69
N PRO A 170 3.52 -18.18 -12.02
CA PRO A 170 4.32 -18.99 -12.92
C PRO A 170 5.79 -18.53 -12.87
N LEU A 171 6.62 -19.27 -12.14
CA LEU A 171 8.02 -18.90 -11.88
C LEU A 171 8.89 -18.73 -13.14
N ASN A 172 8.51 -19.33 -14.27
CA ASN A 172 9.19 -19.09 -15.53
C ASN A 172 9.17 -17.62 -15.97
N LEU A 173 8.21 -16.81 -15.49
CA LEU A 173 8.18 -15.38 -15.78
C LEU A 173 9.34 -14.64 -15.10
N THR A 174 9.78 -15.09 -13.93
CA THR A 174 10.94 -14.49 -13.26
C THR A 174 12.22 -14.70 -14.06
N LEU A 175 12.39 -15.90 -14.64
CA LEU A 175 13.52 -16.19 -15.54
C LEU A 175 13.45 -15.31 -16.79
N LEU A 176 12.28 -15.20 -17.43
CA LEU A 176 12.12 -14.46 -18.69
C LEU A 176 12.32 -12.95 -18.52
N LYS A 177 12.15 -12.44 -17.31
CA LYS A 177 12.28 -11.00 -16.99
C LYS A 177 13.50 -10.69 -16.13
N SER A 178 14.25 -11.73 -15.70
CA SER A 178 15.33 -11.58 -14.72
C SER A 178 14.88 -10.83 -13.45
N CYS A 179 13.59 -10.91 -13.09
CA CYS A 179 12.99 -10.13 -12.03
C CYS A 179 12.96 -10.87 -10.69
N ASP A 180 12.82 -10.10 -9.60
CA ASP A 180 12.74 -10.60 -8.25
C ASP A 180 11.29 -10.64 -7.73
N ILE A 181 10.97 -11.63 -6.92
CA ILE A 181 9.77 -11.64 -6.06
C ILE A 181 10.24 -11.49 -4.62
N ARG A 182 9.85 -10.40 -3.94
CA ARG A 182 10.32 -10.03 -2.61
C ARG A 182 9.17 -9.93 -1.63
N GLY A 183 9.23 -10.66 -0.51
CA GLY A 183 8.26 -10.52 0.57
C GLY A 183 8.51 -9.24 1.38
N VAL A 184 7.41 -8.63 1.85
CA VAL A 184 7.42 -7.46 2.73
C VAL A 184 6.65 -7.80 4.00
N PHE A 185 7.35 -7.98 5.12
CA PHE A 185 6.74 -8.26 6.41
C PHE A 185 7.18 -7.23 7.46
N TRP A 186 6.54 -6.07 7.42
CA TRP A 186 6.85 -4.95 8.30
C TRP A 186 6.77 -5.32 9.79
N GLY A 187 5.77 -6.10 10.21
CA GLY A 187 5.64 -6.51 11.61
C GLY A 187 6.87 -7.26 12.15
N ALA A 188 7.46 -8.16 11.35
CA ALA A 188 8.71 -8.84 11.74
C ALA A 188 9.93 -7.91 11.63
N PHE A 189 9.94 -7.01 10.64
CA PHE A 189 11.01 -6.03 10.47
C PHE A 189 11.13 -5.09 11.68
N THR A 190 10.02 -4.58 12.21
CA THR A 190 10.04 -3.68 13.38
C THR A 190 10.70 -4.30 14.62
N ALA A 191 10.57 -5.61 14.78
CA ALA A 191 11.18 -6.33 15.89
C ALA A 191 12.66 -6.69 15.63
N ARG A 192 13.05 -6.88 14.36
CA ARG A 192 14.41 -7.31 13.99
C ARG A 192 15.35 -6.13 13.76
N GLU A 193 14.84 -5.02 13.26
CA GLU A 193 15.60 -3.82 12.89
C GLU A 193 14.91 -2.56 13.46
N PRO A 194 14.77 -2.43 14.80
CA PRO A 194 14.00 -1.35 15.43
C PRO A 194 14.58 0.03 15.13
N GLU A 195 15.90 0.17 15.06
CA GLU A 195 16.57 1.45 14.76
C GLU A 195 16.26 1.92 13.33
N ARG A 196 16.31 1.00 12.36
CA ARG A 196 15.97 1.33 10.96
C ARG A 196 14.49 1.66 10.82
N ASN A 197 13.62 0.97 11.56
CA ASN A 197 12.21 1.33 11.62
C ASN A 197 12.00 2.73 12.20
N GLN A 198 12.74 3.13 13.24
CA GLN A 198 12.68 4.49 13.79
C GLN A 198 13.11 5.53 12.76
N GLN A 199 14.18 5.28 11.99
CA GLN A 199 14.61 6.16 10.90
C GLN A 199 13.54 6.30 9.81
N ASN A 200 12.91 5.19 9.42
CA ASN A 200 11.82 5.22 8.45
C ASN A 200 10.61 6.02 8.95
N ILE A 201 10.24 5.88 10.23
CA ILE A 201 9.12 6.66 10.80
C ILE A 201 9.47 8.16 10.90
N ALA A 202 10.72 8.50 11.23
CA ALA A 202 11.17 9.89 11.22
C ALA A 202 11.07 10.51 9.81
N GLU A 203 11.53 9.79 8.78
CA GLU A 203 11.40 10.21 7.38
C GLU A 203 9.93 10.41 6.97
N LEU A 204 9.02 9.54 7.39
CA LEU A 204 7.58 9.71 7.13
C LEU A 204 7.04 11.02 7.72
N PHE A 205 7.45 11.38 8.94
CA PHE A 205 7.05 12.66 9.52
C PHE A 205 7.64 13.86 8.77
N ASP A 206 8.87 13.74 8.28
CA ASP A 206 9.49 14.81 7.49
C ASP A 206 8.79 14.98 6.13
N LEU A 207 8.45 13.88 5.46
CA LEU A 207 7.66 13.90 4.24
C LEU A 207 6.26 14.50 4.47
N TRP A 208 5.62 14.18 5.59
CA TRP A 208 4.31 14.74 5.93
C TRP A 208 4.38 16.23 6.21
N LYS A 209 5.34 16.69 7.03
CA LYS A 209 5.57 18.12 7.26
C LYS A 209 5.88 18.90 5.98
N ALA A 210 6.57 18.25 5.03
CA ALA A 210 6.84 18.83 3.72
C ALA A 210 5.63 18.82 2.77
N GLY A 211 4.47 18.29 3.19
CA GLY A 211 3.25 18.17 2.38
C GLY A 211 3.36 17.18 1.23
N LYS A 212 4.33 16.26 1.28
CA LYS A 212 4.54 15.23 0.25
C LYS A 212 3.66 14.00 0.43
N ILE A 213 3.16 13.78 1.63
CA ILE A 213 2.20 12.74 1.97
C ILE A 213 1.11 13.33 2.87
N ASP A 214 -0.12 12.83 2.75
CA ASP A 214 -1.24 13.23 3.61
C ASP A 214 -2.17 12.02 3.84
N PRO A 215 -2.03 11.31 4.98
CA PRO A 215 -2.82 10.12 5.25
C PRO A 215 -4.32 10.36 5.14
N LEU A 216 -4.98 9.72 4.15
CA LEU A 216 -6.41 9.86 3.94
C LEU A 216 -7.19 9.09 4.99
N VAL A 217 -7.89 9.82 5.86
CA VAL A 217 -8.96 9.30 6.71
C VAL A 217 -10.27 9.69 6.04
N SER A 218 -10.99 8.70 5.49
CA SER A 218 -12.22 8.94 4.76
C SER A 218 -13.43 9.08 5.69
N GLU A 219 -13.40 8.40 6.82
CA GLU A 219 -14.49 8.42 7.79
C GLU A 219 -13.96 8.21 9.20
N THR A 220 -14.66 8.83 10.15
CA THR A 220 -14.46 8.63 11.59
C THR A 220 -15.71 8.06 12.21
N TYR A 221 -15.56 7.18 13.19
CA TYR A 221 -16.61 6.57 13.96
C TYR A 221 -16.33 6.75 15.43
N ASP A 222 -17.33 6.88 16.28
CA ASP A 222 -17.17 6.71 17.71
C ASP A 222 -17.00 5.21 18.07
N ILE A 223 -16.66 4.93 19.32
CA ILE A 223 -16.42 3.55 19.77
C ILE A 223 -17.69 2.67 19.68
N GLU A 224 -18.87 3.25 19.87
CA GLU A 224 -20.16 2.54 19.83
C GLU A 224 -20.47 2.04 18.42
N HIS A 225 -20.03 2.78 17.39
CA HIS A 225 -20.21 2.47 15.97
C HIS A 225 -18.99 1.80 15.32
N ALA A 226 -17.98 1.39 16.11
CA ALA A 226 -16.78 0.72 15.59
C ALA A 226 -17.09 -0.54 14.75
N HIS A 227 -18.18 -1.22 15.07
CA HIS A 227 -18.63 -2.40 14.33
C HIS A 227 -19.05 -2.08 12.89
N GLU A 228 -19.55 -0.87 12.62
CA GLU A 228 -19.91 -0.41 11.27
C GLU A 228 -18.66 -0.18 10.42
N ALA A 229 -17.60 0.40 11.03
CA ALA A 229 -16.30 0.55 10.37
C ALA A 229 -15.71 -0.81 9.96
N ILE A 230 -15.80 -1.82 10.84
CA ILE A 230 -15.34 -3.18 10.56
C ILE A 230 -16.15 -3.80 9.41
N ALA A 231 -17.48 -3.73 9.47
CA ALA A 231 -18.36 -4.24 8.43
C ALA A 231 -18.08 -3.59 7.06
N LYS A 232 -17.78 -2.29 7.04
CA LYS A 232 -17.42 -1.58 5.80
C LYS A 232 -16.12 -2.08 5.19
N LEU A 233 -15.12 -2.40 6.02
CA LEU A 233 -13.86 -3.01 5.58
C LEU A 233 -14.10 -4.41 5.00
N GLU A 234 -14.89 -5.25 5.66
CA GLU A 234 -15.23 -6.61 5.20
C GLU A 234 -15.93 -6.58 3.83
N ASN A 235 -16.82 -5.62 3.63
CA ASN A 235 -17.55 -5.42 2.37
C ASN A 235 -16.70 -4.74 1.27
N ARG A 236 -15.40 -4.48 1.52
CA ARG A 236 -14.47 -3.81 0.59
C ARG A 236 -14.94 -2.42 0.14
N GLY A 237 -15.78 -1.76 0.95
CA GLY A 237 -16.33 -0.43 0.71
C GLY A 237 -15.42 0.71 1.17
N ALA A 238 -14.34 0.42 1.88
CA ALA A 238 -13.45 1.45 2.41
C ALA A 238 -12.53 2.04 1.32
N ILE A 239 -12.35 3.35 1.37
CA ILE A 239 -11.34 4.11 0.64
C ILE A 239 -10.42 4.75 1.69
N GLY A 240 -9.11 4.70 1.52
CA GLY A 240 -8.18 5.20 2.54
C GLY A 240 -8.29 4.45 3.87
N LYS A 241 -8.41 5.20 4.97
CA LYS A 241 -8.52 4.67 6.33
C LYS A 241 -9.83 5.08 6.99
N LEU A 242 -10.39 4.15 7.76
CA LEU A 242 -11.47 4.40 8.72
C LEU A 242 -10.82 4.50 10.11
N VAL A 243 -11.21 5.50 10.89
CA VAL A 243 -10.66 5.73 12.23
C VAL A 243 -11.79 5.71 13.26
N VAL A 244 -11.56 5.05 14.38
CA VAL A 244 -12.45 5.09 15.54
C VAL A 244 -11.85 6.05 16.57
N THR A 245 -12.64 7.03 17.01
CA THR A 245 -12.27 7.99 18.05
C THR A 245 -12.83 7.56 19.42
N MET A 246 -12.15 7.99 20.48
CA MET A 246 -12.48 7.71 21.88
C MET A 246 -12.69 9.06 22.58
N ASP A 247 -13.81 9.69 22.34
CA ASP A 247 -14.17 10.99 22.92
C ASP A 247 -14.76 10.84 24.33
#